data_b487a4f9550733543c633b0379f0ca1b
#
_entry.id   b487a4f9550733543c633b0379f0ca1b
#
_cell.length_a   1.000
_cell.length_b   1.000
_cell.length_c   1.000
_cell.angle_alpha   90.00
_cell.angle_beta   90.00
_cell.angle_gamma   90.00
#
_symmetry.space_group_name_H-M   'P 1'
#
loop_
_entity.id
_entity.type
_entity.pdbx_description
1 polymer ?
#
loop_
_entity_poly.entity_id
_entity_poly.type
_entity_poly.pdbx_seq_one_letter_code
_entity_poly.pdbx_strand_id
1 'polypeptide(L)'
;MLLHLQLPLLGGLCRTWPNWVAQESARGGEFESMGGNDPDHTCILPFTRLKGGPMDYTPGIFQTKLSYYNSSKPKGQAGTTLVKQLALYVTMPSPLQMAADLPDNYRRFPDAFQFIKDVAVDWSNSWYLEAEPGDYITVARQAKGKQEWYVGAITDEHPRTATIPFSFLPEGRKYIVTVYADGRDADWKDNPQSYDIRRGIVTSKSVLRQPLASSGGVAISVREATKEEVKGLKKL
;
A
#
# COMPACT_ATOMS: atom_id res chain seq x y z
N MET A 1 22.93 7.12 -5.88
CA MET A 1 21.48 7.31 -5.83
C MET A 1 21.22 8.80 -5.64
N LEU A 2 20.53 9.44 -6.56
CA LEU A 2 20.14 10.85 -6.45
C LEU A 2 18.65 10.91 -6.16
N LEU A 3 18.30 11.42 -5.00
CA LEU A 3 16.97 11.88 -4.64
C LEU A 3 16.97 13.39 -4.84
N HIS A 4 16.00 13.92 -5.57
CA HIS A 4 15.88 15.36 -5.72
C HIS A 4 14.55 15.84 -5.12
N LEU A 5 14.70 16.69 -4.13
CA LEU A 5 13.62 17.42 -3.48
C LEU A 5 13.28 18.64 -4.35
N GLN A 6 12.02 18.77 -4.77
CA GLN A 6 11.43 20.03 -5.27
C GLN A 6 11.72 20.50 -6.71
N LEU A 7 12.05 19.68 -7.69
CA LEU A 7 12.00 20.13 -9.09
C LEU A 7 10.71 19.67 -9.79
N PRO A 8 10.15 20.49 -10.70
CA PRO A 8 9.03 20.05 -11.54
C PRO A 8 9.45 18.81 -12.34
N LEU A 9 8.45 17.97 -12.65
CA LEU A 9 8.62 16.76 -13.44
C LEU A 9 9.37 17.04 -14.76
N LEU A 10 10.69 16.90 -14.73
CA LEU A 10 11.51 17.00 -15.93
C LEU A 10 11.53 15.60 -16.58
N GLY A 11 10.59 15.38 -17.50
CA GLY A 11 10.52 14.13 -18.23
C GLY A 11 11.82 13.79 -18.92
N GLY A 12 12.32 12.58 -18.68
CA GLY A 12 13.48 12.04 -19.39
C GLY A 12 14.84 12.10 -18.67
N LEU A 13 14.99 12.85 -17.58
CA LEU A 13 16.27 12.88 -16.85
C LEU A 13 16.70 11.51 -16.33
N CYS A 14 15.76 10.71 -15.83
CA CYS A 14 16.02 9.33 -15.39
C CYS A 14 16.50 8.39 -16.52
N ARG A 15 16.21 8.73 -17.80
CA ARG A 15 16.71 7.98 -18.96
C ARG A 15 18.16 8.30 -19.28
N THR A 16 18.58 9.53 -18.98
CA THR A 16 19.98 9.98 -19.18
C THR A 16 20.84 9.64 -17.96
N TRP A 17 20.27 9.76 -16.77
CA TRP A 17 20.93 9.55 -15.49
C TRP A 17 20.30 8.39 -14.74
N PRO A 18 20.72 7.13 -14.98
CA PRO A 18 20.05 5.93 -14.44
C PRO A 18 20.13 5.79 -12.91
N ASN A 19 20.98 6.59 -12.25
CA ASN A 19 21.05 6.69 -10.79
C ASN A 19 19.99 7.64 -10.18
N TRP A 20 19.19 8.31 -11.01
CA TRP A 20 18.03 9.08 -10.58
C TRP A 20 16.80 8.16 -10.56
N VAL A 21 16.52 7.56 -9.41
CA VAL A 21 15.55 6.47 -9.27
C VAL A 21 14.17 6.93 -8.82
N ALA A 22 14.06 8.04 -8.08
CA ALA A 22 12.81 8.60 -7.60
C ALA A 22 12.92 10.10 -7.37
N GLN A 23 11.79 10.76 -7.25
CA GLN A 23 11.69 12.20 -7.03
C GLN A 23 10.47 12.50 -6.15
N GLU A 24 10.56 13.41 -5.22
CA GLU A 24 9.45 13.81 -4.36
C GLU A 24 8.39 14.63 -5.13
N SER A 25 8.60 15.91 -5.33
CA SER A 25 7.78 16.85 -6.10
C SER A 25 6.28 16.92 -5.75
N ALA A 26 5.87 16.34 -4.62
CA ALA A 26 4.56 16.45 -4.01
C ALA A 26 4.68 16.13 -2.52
N ARG A 27 3.68 16.50 -1.71
CA ARG A 27 3.69 16.22 -0.29
C ARG A 27 3.76 14.70 -0.05
N GLY A 28 4.72 14.25 0.73
CA GLY A 28 4.87 12.87 1.17
C GLY A 28 4.24 12.62 2.54
N GLY A 29 4.52 11.45 3.13
CA GLY A 29 4.02 11.06 4.45
C GLY A 29 4.57 11.93 5.59
N GLU A 30 5.74 12.57 5.41
CA GLU A 30 6.32 13.50 6.40
C GLU A 30 5.44 14.74 6.64
N PHE A 31 4.61 15.12 5.67
CA PHE A 31 3.68 16.25 5.78
C PHE A 31 2.61 16.04 6.85
N GLU A 32 2.35 14.81 7.27
CA GLU A 32 1.44 14.51 8.38
C GLU A 32 1.86 15.22 9.68
N SER A 33 3.16 15.48 9.86
CA SER A 33 3.70 16.22 11.01
C SER A 33 3.63 17.74 10.87
N MET A 34 3.45 18.27 9.65
CA MET A 34 3.55 19.69 9.32
C MET A 34 2.21 20.37 9.00
N GLY A 35 1.13 19.64 8.90
CA GLY A 35 -0.19 20.17 8.56
C GLY A 35 -1.17 19.09 8.16
N GLY A 36 -0.64 17.91 7.87
CA GLY A 36 -1.39 16.74 7.43
C GLY A 36 -1.64 16.71 5.93
N ASN A 37 -1.98 15.53 5.46
CA ASN A 37 -2.55 15.30 4.15
C ASN A 37 -4.02 14.91 4.32
N ASP A 38 -4.88 15.40 3.44
CA ASP A 38 -6.25 14.93 3.41
C ASP A 38 -6.29 13.45 2.97
N PRO A 39 -7.28 12.68 3.41
CA PRO A 39 -7.37 11.24 3.08
C PRO A 39 -7.35 10.92 1.59
N ASP A 40 -7.89 11.80 0.72
CA ASP A 40 -7.93 11.67 -0.73
C ASP A 40 -6.56 11.89 -1.40
N HIS A 41 -5.61 12.56 -0.72
CA HIS A 41 -4.31 12.90 -1.30
C HIS A 41 -3.60 11.70 -1.93
N THR A 42 -3.58 10.56 -1.24
CA THR A 42 -2.98 9.32 -1.76
C THR A 42 -3.79 8.66 -2.87
N CYS A 43 -5.06 9.02 -3.02
CA CYS A 43 -5.93 8.61 -4.11
C CYS A 43 -5.80 9.51 -5.35
N ILE A 44 -5.18 10.70 -5.23
CA ILE A 44 -4.90 11.64 -6.33
C ILE A 44 -3.52 11.37 -6.96
N LEU A 45 -2.50 11.11 -6.14
CA LEU A 45 -1.11 11.00 -6.59
C LEU A 45 -0.89 9.94 -7.69
N PRO A 46 -1.51 8.74 -7.67
CA PRO A 46 -1.37 7.74 -8.73
C PRO A 46 -1.79 8.24 -10.12
N PHE A 47 -2.74 9.17 -10.19
CA PHE A 47 -3.28 9.71 -11.45
C PHE A 47 -2.60 11.00 -11.90
N THR A 48 -1.84 11.64 -11.04
CA THR A 48 -1.18 12.92 -11.30
C THR A 48 0.33 12.80 -11.20
N ARG A 49 0.88 12.87 -9.98
CA ARG A 49 2.32 12.90 -9.72
C ARG A 49 3.04 11.65 -10.26
N LEU A 50 2.48 10.46 -10.10
CA LEU A 50 3.12 9.21 -10.52
C LEU A 50 3.14 9.01 -12.05
N LYS A 51 2.38 9.79 -12.82
CA LYS A 51 2.51 9.81 -14.30
C LYS A 51 3.89 10.28 -14.76
N GLY A 52 4.58 11.07 -13.96
CA GLY A 52 5.93 11.54 -14.25
C GLY A 52 7.05 10.62 -13.79
N GLY A 53 6.72 9.48 -13.21
CA GLY A 53 7.69 8.50 -12.71
C GLY A 53 7.56 8.23 -11.19
N PRO A 54 8.42 7.37 -10.64
CA PRO A 54 8.40 6.97 -9.24
C PRO A 54 8.48 8.17 -8.28
N MET A 55 7.71 8.09 -7.21
CA MET A 55 7.69 9.10 -6.16
C MET A 55 8.28 8.55 -4.87
N ASP A 56 9.03 9.39 -4.18
CA ASP A 56 9.50 9.17 -2.83
C ASP A 56 8.44 9.67 -1.84
N TYR A 57 7.48 8.80 -1.51
CA TYR A 57 6.29 9.19 -0.72
C TYR A 57 6.48 9.04 0.79
N THR A 58 7.40 8.20 1.25
CA THR A 58 7.57 7.89 2.69
C THR A 58 6.36 7.18 3.34
N PRO A 59 5.94 5.99 2.85
CA PRO A 59 4.86 5.22 3.47
C PRO A 59 5.32 4.50 4.73
N GLY A 60 4.38 3.90 5.46
CA GLY A 60 4.66 2.98 6.55
C GLY A 60 4.51 3.59 7.95
N ILE A 61 3.77 4.67 8.10
CA ILE A 61 3.46 5.25 9.41
C ILE A 61 2.45 4.34 10.13
N PHE A 62 2.89 3.65 11.19
CA PHE A 62 2.04 2.81 12.04
C PHE A 62 1.52 3.57 13.26
N GLN A 63 2.32 4.48 13.81
CA GLN A 63 1.89 5.38 14.89
C GLN A 63 1.24 6.63 14.28
N THR A 64 -0.04 6.52 13.96
CA THR A 64 -0.79 7.57 13.27
C THR A 64 -1.13 8.78 14.14
N LYS A 65 -1.21 8.63 15.47
CA LYS A 65 -1.53 9.74 16.39
C LYS A 65 -0.25 10.44 16.84
N LEU A 66 -0.06 11.68 16.40
CA LEU A 66 1.15 12.48 16.67
C LEU A 66 1.27 12.93 18.14
N SER A 67 0.16 12.95 18.87
CA SER A 67 0.16 13.19 20.33
C SER A 67 1.01 12.17 21.10
N TYR A 68 1.25 11.00 20.53
CA TYR A 68 2.17 10.01 21.08
C TYR A 68 3.59 10.55 21.23
N TYR A 69 4.05 11.35 20.24
CA TYR A 69 5.39 11.95 20.24
C TYR A 69 5.44 13.34 20.86
N ASN A 70 4.33 14.08 20.79
CA ASN A 70 4.27 15.45 21.23
C ASN A 70 2.87 15.77 21.78
N SER A 71 2.75 15.77 23.10
CA SER A 71 1.48 16.05 23.80
C SER A 71 0.94 17.47 23.55
N SER A 72 1.77 18.40 23.07
CA SER A 72 1.32 19.75 22.65
C SER A 72 0.52 19.74 21.35
N LYS A 73 0.51 18.63 20.61
CA LYS A 73 -0.28 18.41 19.39
C LYS A 73 -1.36 17.34 19.61
N PRO A 74 -2.30 17.52 20.54
CA PRO A 74 -3.24 16.46 20.94
C PRO A 74 -4.18 15.99 19.82
N LYS A 75 -4.39 16.82 18.78
CA LYS A 75 -5.24 16.52 17.62
C LYS A 75 -4.46 16.17 16.36
N GLY A 76 -3.13 16.21 16.41
CA GLY A 76 -2.30 15.86 15.26
C GLY A 76 -2.41 14.35 14.97
N GLN A 77 -2.76 14.01 13.73
CA GLN A 77 -2.97 12.64 13.31
C GLN A 77 -2.74 12.50 11.81
N ALA A 78 -2.14 11.39 11.40
CA ALA A 78 -2.09 11.01 9.99
C ALA A 78 -3.48 10.57 9.51
N GLY A 79 -3.89 11.07 8.34
CA GLY A 79 -5.21 10.82 7.74
C GLY A 79 -5.35 9.42 7.14
N THR A 80 -5.02 8.35 7.89
CA THR A 80 -4.86 7.00 7.35
C THR A 80 -5.11 5.91 8.39
N THR A 81 -5.53 4.72 7.95
CA THR A 81 -5.39 3.50 8.75
C THR A 81 -3.99 2.89 8.59
N LEU A 82 -3.60 2.01 9.50
CA LEU A 82 -2.36 1.22 9.40
C LEU A 82 -2.33 0.40 8.10
N VAL A 83 -3.45 -0.19 7.71
CA VAL A 83 -3.52 -1.05 6.51
C VAL A 83 -3.42 -0.24 5.23
N LYS A 84 -3.98 0.98 5.19
CA LYS A 84 -3.75 1.88 4.06
C LYS A 84 -2.25 2.16 3.87
N GLN A 85 -1.50 2.34 4.96
CA GLN A 85 -0.05 2.52 4.90
C GLN A 85 0.67 1.30 4.29
N LEU A 86 0.20 0.07 4.55
CA LEU A 86 0.72 -1.12 3.86
C LEU A 86 0.38 -1.10 2.37
N ALA A 87 -0.86 -0.76 2.03
CA ALA A 87 -1.32 -0.74 0.64
C ALA A 87 -0.58 0.29 -0.23
N LEU A 88 -0.09 1.39 0.36
CA LEU A 88 0.67 2.42 -0.34
C LEU A 88 1.96 1.88 -0.99
N TYR A 89 2.58 0.85 -0.44
CA TYR A 89 3.76 0.21 -1.05
C TYR A 89 3.46 -0.39 -2.44
N VAL A 90 2.19 -0.69 -2.71
CA VAL A 90 1.74 -1.23 -4.00
C VAL A 90 1.11 -0.17 -4.88
N THR A 91 0.26 0.71 -4.32
CA THR A 91 -0.44 1.74 -5.09
C THR A 91 0.49 2.87 -5.52
N MET A 92 1.56 3.13 -4.75
CA MET A 92 2.54 4.18 -5.00
C MET A 92 3.94 3.56 -5.21
N PRO A 93 4.21 2.97 -6.39
CA PRO A 93 5.44 2.25 -6.64
C PRO A 93 6.64 3.21 -6.68
N SER A 94 7.71 2.80 -6.00
CA SER A 94 9.02 3.43 -6.09
C SER A 94 10.11 2.36 -5.96
N PRO A 95 11.20 2.44 -6.72
CA PRO A 95 12.33 1.53 -6.54
C PRO A 95 13.10 1.81 -5.24
N LEU A 96 12.86 2.95 -4.61
CA LEU A 96 13.30 3.28 -3.27
C LEU A 96 12.08 3.48 -2.38
N GLN A 97 11.75 2.46 -1.59
CA GLN A 97 10.70 2.54 -0.58
C GLN A 97 11.29 2.81 0.80
N MET A 98 10.65 3.68 1.54
CA MET A 98 11.00 4.01 2.92
C MET A 98 10.06 3.30 3.90
N ALA A 99 10.48 3.20 5.14
CA ALA A 99 9.67 2.78 6.27
C ALA A 99 9.64 3.95 7.26
N ALA A 100 8.60 4.78 7.16
CA ALA A 100 8.54 6.13 7.73
C ALA A 100 8.15 6.17 9.21
N ASP A 101 8.49 5.14 9.98
CA ASP A 101 8.20 5.10 11.41
C ASP A 101 9.42 4.62 12.21
N LEU A 102 9.35 4.75 13.54
CA LEU A 102 10.39 4.28 14.45
C LEU A 102 10.36 2.75 14.58
N PRO A 103 11.53 2.10 14.73
CA PRO A 103 11.61 0.65 14.93
C PRO A 103 10.74 0.13 16.09
N ASP A 104 10.58 0.92 17.14
CA ASP A 104 9.76 0.53 18.30
C ASP A 104 8.28 0.43 17.94
N ASN A 105 7.78 1.26 17.02
CA ASN A 105 6.41 1.17 16.55
C ASN A 105 6.19 -0.08 15.71
N TYR A 106 7.13 -0.44 14.83
CA TYR A 106 7.06 -1.68 14.07
C TYR A 106 7.10 -2.93 14.95
N ARG A 107 7.85 -2.90 16.06
CA ARG A 107 7.89 -4.00 17.05
C ARG A 107 6.54 -4.25 17.73
N ARG A 108 5.67 -3.27 17.77
CA ARG A 108 4.30 -3.43 18.30
C ARG A 108 3.37 -4.17 17.34
N PHE A 109 3.68 -4.20 16.06
CA PHE A 109 2.88 -4.81 14.99
C PHE A 109 3.77 -5.66 14.05
N PRO A 110 4.47 -6.68 14.59
CA PRO A 110 5.49 -7.41 13.84
C PRO A 110 4.91 -8.21 12.66
N ASP A 111 3.67 -8.65 12.78
CA ASP A 111 2.91 -9.38 11.76
C ASP A 111 2.47 -8.45 10.61
N ALA A 112 1.99 -7.25 10.88
CA ALA A 112 1.71 -6.24 9.86
C ALA A 112 3.01 -5.75 9.20
N PHE A 113 4.08 -5.54 9.97
CA PHE A 113 5.38 -5.14 9.46
C PHE A 113 6.00 -6.19 8.51
N GLN A 114 5.58 -7.46 8.64
CA GLN A 114 6.02 -8.52 7.73
C GLN A 114 5.69 -8.18 6.28
N PHE A 115 4.55 -7.54 6.00
CA PHE A 115 4.22 -7.10 4.64
C PHE A 115 5.26 -6.14 4.07
N ILE A 116 5.72 -5.15 4.85
CA ILE A 116 6.74 -4.18 4.41
C ILE A 116 8.07 -4.88 4.10
N LYS A 117 8.44 -5.91 4.87
CA LYS A 117 9.66 -6.69 4.63
C LYS A 117 9.59 -7.55 3.37
N ASP A 118 8.39 -8.00 3.00
CA ASP A 118 8.18 -8.96 1.92
C ASP A 118 7.86 -8.27 0.58
N VAL A 119 7.23 -7.09 0.61
CA VAL A 119 6.76 -6.42 -0.61
C VAL A 119 7.93 -6.05 -1.52
N ALA A 120 7.75 -6.34 -2.82
CA ALA A 120 8.74 -5.98 -3.83
C ALA A 120 8.77 -4.47 -4.09
N VAL A 121 9.91 -3.97 -4.56
CA VAL A 121 10.12 -2.57 -4.97
C VAL A 121 10.30 -2.40 -6.48
N ASP A 122 10.46 -3.50 -7.22
CA ASP A 122 10.59 -3.52 -8.68
C ASP A 122 9.56 -4.48 -9.30
N TRP A 123 8.89 -4.04 -10.36
CA TRP A 123 7.70 -4.66 -10.90
C TRP A 123 7.86 -4.98 -12.39
N SER A 124 7.48 -6.20 -12.80
CA SER A 124 7.43 -6.58 -14.21
C SER A 124 6.10 -6.21 -14.86
N ASN A 125 4.98 -6.34 -14.12
CA ASN A 125 3.64 -6.05 -14.62
C ASN A 125 2.79 -5.34 -13.57
N SER A 126 1.80 -4.58 -14.03
CA SER A 126 0.82 -3.90 -13.19
C SER A 126 -0.55 -3.96 -13.83
N TRP A 127 -1.57 -4.28 -13.03
CA TRP A 127 -2.98 -4.31 -13.42
C TRP A 127 -3.76 -3.36 -12.53
N TYR A 128 -4.41 -2.39 -13.13
CA TYR A 128 -5.32 -1.47 -12.45
C TYR A 128 -6.71 -2.10 -12.50
N LEU A 129 -7.17 -2.63 -11.37
CA LEU A 129 -8.39 -3.44 -11.28
C LEU A 129 -9.64 -2.58 -11.20
N GLU A 130 -9.59 -1.53 -10.41
CA GLU A 130 -10.62 -0.50 -10.31
C GLU A 130 -9.97 0.80 -9.85
N ALA A 131 -10.48 1.95 -10.31
CA ALA A 131 -9.92 3.25 -9.94
C ALA A 131 -10.87 4.40 -10.26
N GLU A 132 -10.91 5.39 -9.36
CA GLU A 132 -11.51 6.70 -9.57
C GLU A 132 -10.59 7.75 -8.96
N PRO A 133 -10.10 8.73 -9.75
CA PRO A 133 -9.17 9.75 -9.26
C PRO A 133 -9.74 10.54 -8.09
N GLY A 134 -9.00 10.58 -6.98
CA GLY A 134 -9.39 11.24 -5.75
C GLY A 134 -10.17 10.35 -4.77
N ASP A 135 -10.84 9.33 -5.26
CA ASP A 135 -11.72 8.49 -4.46
C ASP A 135 -11.04 7.18 -4.02
N TYR A 136 -10.56 6.38 -4.98
CA TYR A 136 -9.97 5.07 -4.69
C TYR A 136 -9.10 4.55 -5.83
N ILE A 137 -8.28 3.57 -5.50
CA ILE A 137 -7.52 2.78 -6.48
C ILE A 137 -7.23 1.38 -5.96
N THR A 138 -7.39 0.38 -6.81
CA THR A 138 -6.98 -1.01 -6.57
C THR A 138 -6.02 -1.46 -7.67
N VAL A 139 -4.81 -1.85 -7.27
CA VAL A 139 -3.73 -2.26 -8.19
C VAL A 139 -3.18 -3.61 -7.78
N ALA A 140 -2.98 -4.49 -8.76
CA ALA A 140 -2.18 -5.70 -8.62
C ALA A 140 -0.85 -5.53 -9.36
N ARG A 141 0.26 -6.01 -8.78
CA ARG A 141 1.59 -5.94 -9.38
C ARG A 141 2.33 -7.25 -9.24
N GLN A 142 3.08 -7.61 -10.27
CA GLN A 142 3.97 -8.77 -10.23
C GLN A 142 5.40 -8.33 -9.91
N ALA A 143 6.00 -8.95 -8.91
CA ALA A 143 7.40 -8.72 -8.57
C ALA A 143 8.32 -9.14 -9.72
N LYS A 144 9.30 -8.31 -10.06
CA LYS A 144 10.21 -8.56 -11.16
C LYS A 144 11.06 -9.80 -10.93
N GLY A 145 11.05 -10.70 -11.91
CA GLY A 145 11.81 -11.94 -11.85
C GLY A 145 11.24 -13.00 -10.91
N LYS A 146 10.04 -12.80 -10.34
CA LYS A 146 9.42 -13.72 -9.39
C LYS A 146 7.99 -14.09 -9.78
N GLN A 147 7.53 -15.25 -9.26
CA GLN A 147 6.12 -15.69 -9.30
C GLN A 147 5.41 -15.26 -8.01
N GLU A 148 5.51 -13.99 -7.70
CA GLU A 148 4.92 -13.33 -6.55
C GLU A 148 4.16 -12.08 -7.04
N TRP A 149 2.99 -11.86 -6.47
CA TRP A 149 2.15 -10.70 -6.77
C TRP A 149 1.74 -10.01 -5.49
N TYR A 150 1.49 -8.73 -5.60
CA TYR A 150 1.03 -7.91 -4.50
C TYR A 150 -0.16 -7.08 -4.96
N VAL A 151 -1.18 -6.97 -4.11
CA VAL A 151 -2.34 -6.13 -4.37
C VAL A 151 -2.42 -5.07 -3.29
N GLY A 152 -2.64 -3.83 -3.70
CA GLY A 152 -2.96 -2.72 -2.82
C GLY A 152 -4.28 -2.09 -3.25
N ALA A 153 -5.19 -1.87 -2.31
CA ALA A 153 -6.36 -1.04 -2.50
C ALA A 153 -6.45 0.00 -1.39
N ILE A 154 -6.77 1.22 -1.76
CA ILE A 154 -6.94 2.36 -0.85
C ILE A 154 -8.19 3.15 -1.22
N THR A 155 -8.75 3.84 -0.23
CA THR A 155 -9.89 4.75 -0.39
C THR A 155 -9.63 6.09 0.29
N ASP A 156 -10.41 7.10 -0.10
CA ASP A 156 -10.54 8.41 0.54
C ASP A 156 -11.20 8.30 1.94
N GLU A 157 -11.78 9.38 2.43
CA GLU A 157 -12.50 9.41 3.72
C GLU A 157 -13.80 8.59 3.72
N HIS A 158 -14.26 8.09 2.57
CA HIS A 158 -15.47 7.29 2.45
C HIS A 158 -15.15 5.78 2.51
N PRO A 159 -15.81 5.00 3.37
CA PRO A 159 -15.65 3.55 3.38
C PRO A 159 -16.20 2.94 2.08
N ARG A 160 -15.53 1.91 1.56
CA ARG A 160 -15.88 1.23 0.30
C ARG A 160 -15.71 -0.27 0.40
N THR A 161 -16.10 -0.96 -0.66
CA THR A 161 -15.75 -2.37 -0.84
C THR A 161 -14.93 -2.51 -2.11
N ALA A 162 -13.65 -2.84 -1.97
CA ALA A 162 -12.77 -3.15 -3.09
C ALA A 162 -13.16 -4.50 -3.70
N THR A 163 -13.22 -4.58 -5.02
CA THR A 163 -13.45 -5.81 -5.78
C THR A 163 -12.14 -6.23 -6.45
N ILE A 164 -11.61 -7.38 -6.05
CA ILE A 164 -10.28 -7.84 -6.44
C ILE A 164 -10.43 -9.16 -7.21
N PRO A 165 -10.58 -9.13 -8.54
CA PRO A 165 -10.49 -10.32 -9.37
C PRO A 165 -9.04 -10.77 -9.48
N PHE A 166 -8.79 -12.07 -9.31
CA PHE A 166 -7.44 -12.64 -9.45
C PHE A 166 -7.14 -13.12 -10.88
N SER A 167 -7.84 -12.59 -11.89
CA SER A 167 -7.66 -12.96 -13.30
C SER A 167 -6.27 -12.62 -13.86
N PHE A 168 -5.49 -11.80 -13.17
CA PHE A 168 -4.09 -11.53 -13.49
C PHE A 168 -3.14 -12.71 -13.16
N LEU A 169 -3.60 -13.70 -12.40
CA LEU A 169 -2.82 -14.89 -12.08
C LEU A 169 -2.88 -15.93 -13.20
N PRO A 170 -1.78 -16.64 -13.48
CA PRO A 170 -1.79 -17.77 -14.42
C PRO A 170 -2.85 -18.82 -14.09
N GLU A 171 -3.53 -19.31 -15.13
CA GLU A 171 -4.58 -20.33 -14.99
C GLU A 171 -4.02 -21.71 -14.58
N GLY A 172 -4.91 -22.55 -14.03
CA GLY A 172 -4.60 -23.94 -13.69
C GLY A 172 -3.78 -24.11 -12.42
N ARG A 173 -3.45 -23.03 -11.72
CA ARG A 173 -2.65 -23.04 -10.50
C ARG A 173 -3.46 -22.56 -9.29
N LYS A 174 -2.99 -22.92 -8.10
CA LYS A 174 -3.50 -22.42 -6.82
C LYS A 174 -2.47 -21.52 -6.17
N TYR A 175 -2.94 -20.47 -5.52
CA TYR A 175 -2.10 -19.47 -4.90
C TYR A 175 -2.50 -19.28 -3.44
N ILE A 176 -1.51 -19.10 -2.58
CA ILE A 176 -1.72 -18.62 -1.23
C ILE A 176 -1.79 -17.11 -1.28
N VAL A 177 -2.80 -16.57 -0.65
CA VAL A 177 -2.89 -15.14 -0.34
C VAL A 177 -2.79 -14.92 1.16
N THR A 178 -2.03 -13.90 1.55
CA THR A 178 -2.08 -13.31 2.89
C THR A 178 -2.70 -11.93 2.74
N VAL A 179 -3.86 -11.73 3.34
CA VAL A 179 -4.67 -10.52 3.27
C VAL A 179 -4.50 -9.76 4.58
N TYR A 180 -3.96 -8.56 4.49
CA TYR A 180 -3.92 -7.57 5.56
C TYR A 180 -5.05 -6.59 5.27
N ALA A 181 -6.06 -6.56 6.11
CA ALA A 181 -7.27 -5.78 5.91
C ALA A 181 -7.56 -4.89 7.12
N ASP A 182 -8.23 -3.77 6.90
CA ASP A 182 -8.81 -3.00 7.99
C ASP A 182 -9.66 -3.90 8.88
N GLY A 183 -9.54 -3.77 10.18
CA GLY A 183 -10.39 -4.44 11.16
C GLY A 183 -11.83 -3.96 11.05
N ARG A 184 -12.75 -4.73 11.61
CA ARG A 184 -14.19 -4.43 11.53
C ARG A 184 -14.56 -3.06 12.11
N ASP A 185 -13.82 -2.61 13.12
CA ASP A 185 -13.98 -1.34 13.83
C ASP A 185 -12.90 -0.31 13.45
N ALA A 186 -12.20 -0.54 12.35
CA ALA A 186 -11.18 0.39 11.88
C ALA A 186 -11.82 1.71 11.44
N ASP A 187 -11.19 2.79 11.84
CA ASP A 187 -11.49 4.16 11.43
C ASP A 187 -10.24 5.01 11.58
N TRP A 188 -9.92 5.83 10.59
CA TRP A 188 -8.67 6.60 10.61
C TRP A 188 -8.59 7.61 11.76
N LYS A 189 -9.73 8.09 12.27
CA LYS A 189 -9.77 9.05 13.40
C LYS A 189 -9.71 8.36 14.76
N ASP A 190 -10.58 7.38 14.93
CA ASP A 190 -10.83 6.79 16.24
C ASP A 190 -10.01 5.53 16.49
N ASN A 191 -9.92 4.62 15.51
CA ASN A 191 -9.24 3.33 15.63
C ASN A 191 -8.38 2.96 14.40
N PRO A 192 -7.36 3.78 14.07
CA PRO A 192 -6.57 3.62 12.84
C PRO A 192 -5.66 2.38 12.82
N GLN A 193 -5.42 1.76 13.96
CA GLN A 193 -4.53 0.60 14.11
C GLN A 193 -5.27 -0.73 14.20
N SER A 194 -6.59 -0.73 13.99
CA SER A 194 -7.38 -1.97 13.93
C SER A 194 -7.18 -2.66 12.59
N TYR A 195 -6.75 -3.91 12.61
CA TYR A 195 -6.54 -4.72 11.40
C TYR A 195 -6.74 -6.20 11.65
N ASP A 196 -6.98 -6.94 10.58
CA ASP A 196 -7.06 -8.38 10.53
C ASP A 196 -6.07 -8.96 9.51
N ILE A 197 -5.44 -10.09 9.83
CA ILE A 197 -4.61 -10.85 8.89
C ILE A 197 -5.23 -12.22 8.69
N ARG A 198 -5.50 -12.57 7.44
CA ARG A 198 -6.01 -13.90 7.11
C ARG A 198 -5.29 -14.49 5.91
N ARG A 199 -5.21 -15.80 5.87
CA ARG A 199 -4.61 -16.58 4.77
C ARG A 199 -5.64 -17.49 4.14
N GLY A 200 -5.53 -17.67 2.85
CA GLY A 200 -6.40 -18.59 2.12
C GLY A 200 -5.86 -18.93 0.74
N ILE A 201 -6.63 -19.73 0.03
CA ILE A 201 -6.30 -20.19 -1.33
C ILE A 201 -7.19 -19.46 -2.33
N VAL A 202 -6.57 -18.97 -3.40
CA VAL A 202 -7.26 -18.42 -4.57
C VAL A 202 -6.77 -19.07 -5.86
N THR A 203 -7.51 -18.86 -6.92
CA THR A 203 -7.16 -19.19 -8.31
C THR A 203 -7.40 -17.97 -9.19
N SER A 204 -7.01 -18.03 -10.46
CA SER A 204 -7.33 -16.98 -11.45
C SER A 204 -8.84 -16.70 -11.60
N LYS A 205 -9.70 -17.60 -11.16
CA LYS A 205 -11.19 -17.47 -11.20
C LYS A 205 -11.78 -16.89 -9.92
N SER A 206 -10.96 -16.67 -8.89
CA SER A 206 -11.43 -16.12 -7.60
C SER A 206 -11.67 -14.61 -7.71
N VAL A 207 -12.64 -14.12 -6.93
CA VAL A 207 -12.89 -12.68 -6.73
C VAL A 207 -13.05 -12.45 -5.24
N LEU A 208 -12.19 -11.63 -4.67
CA LEU A 208 -12.29 -11.18 -3.28
C LEU A 208 -13.04 -9.86 -3.22
N ARG A 209 -14.04 -9.75 -2.36
CA ARG A 209 -14.68 -8.49 -1.97
C ARG A 209 -14.24 -8.12 -0.58
N GLN A 210 -13.54 -7.00 -0.45
CA GLN A 210 -12.94 -6.56 0.79
C GLN A 210 -13.47 -5.18 1.20
N PRO A 211 -14.19 -5.07 2.33
CA PRO A 211 -14.51 -3.78 2.91
C PRO A 211 -13.24 -3.02 3.29
N LEU A 212 -13.21 -1.73 2.98
CA LEU A 212 -12.20 -0.76 3.37
C LEU A 212 -12.85 0.23 4.33
N ALA A 213 -12.19 0.53 5.44
CA ALA A 213 -12.63 1.57 6.37
C ALA A 213 -12.52 2.96 5.73
N SER A 214 -13.07 3.97 6.39
CA SER A 214 -12.80 5.38 6.07
C SER A 214 -11.28 5.62 6.09
N SER A 215 -10.74 6.20 5.03
CA SER A 215 -9.30 6.36 4.76
C SER A 215 -8.49 5.08 4.98
N GLY A 216 -9.09 3.98 4.61
CA GLY A 216 -8.59 2.63 4.83
C GLY A 216 -7.99 1.98 3.59
N GLY A 217 -7.66 0.69 3.75
CA GLY A 217 -7.08 -0.08 2.67
C GLY A 217 -7.06 -1.58 2.88
N VAL A 218 -6.52 -2.27 1.89
CA VAL A 218 -6.14 -3.68 1.96
C VAL A 218 -4.81 -3.89 1.24
N ALA A 219 -3.93 -4.66 1.86
CA ALA A 219 -2.68 -5.11 1.26
C ALA A 219 -2.67 -6.64 1.18
N ILE A 220 -2.27 -7.20 0.05
CA ILE A 220 -2.29 -8.64 -0.16
C ILE A 220 -0.96 -9.08 -0.78
N SER A 221 -0.34 -10.10 -0.20
CA SER A 221 0.73 -10.86 -0.84
C SER A 221 0.18 -12.15 -1.43
N VAL A 222 0.65 -12.50 -2.63
CA VAL A 222 0.20 -13.67 -3.40
C VAL A 222 1.41 -14.44 -3.90
N ARG A 223 1.45 -15.74 -3.67
CA ARG A 223 2.45 -16.64 -4.23
C ARG A 223 1.85 -17.99 -4.61
N GLU A 224 2.51 -18.72 -5.48
CA GLU A 224 2.07 -20.05 -5.82
C GLU A 224 2.10 -20.99 -4.58
N ALA A 225 1.07 -21.81 -4.43
CA ALA A 225 0.92 -22.74 -3.33
C ALA A 225 1.61 -24.07 -3.64
N THR A 226 2.29 -24.65 -2.66
CA THR A 226 2.73 -26.04 -2.74
C THR A 226 1.55 -27.00 -2.55
N LYS A 227 1.72 -28.28 -2.95
CA LYS A 227 0.66 -29.29 -2.80
C LYS A 227 0.27 -29.55 -1.33
N GLU A 228 1.25 -29.43 -0.44
CA GLU A 228 1.06 -29.61 1.01
C GLU A 228 0.26 -28.46 1.61
N GLU A 229 0.59 -27.22 1.23
CA GLU A 229 -0.07 -26.03 1.75
C GLU A 229 -1.53 -25.93 1.35
N VAL A 230 -1.87 -26.43 0.18
CA VAL A 230 -3.29 -26.46 -0.31
C VAL A 230 -4.19 -27.27 0.62
N LYS A 231 -3.66 -28.31 1.30
CA LYS A 231 -4.47 -29.17 2.18
C LYS A 231 -4.89 -28.51 3.49
N GLY A 232 -4.15 -27.49 3.92
CA GLY A 232 -4.35 -26.84 5.23
C GLY A 232 -5.14 -25.51 5.18
N LEU A 233 -5.41 -24.94 4.01
CA LEU A 233 -6.02 -23.62 3.89
C LEU A 233 -7.38 -23.68 3.19
N LYS A 234 -8.32 -22.84 3.66
CA LYS A 234 -9.63 -22.65 3.04
C LYS A 234 -9.53 -21.76 1.79
N LYS A 235 -10.49 -21.92 0.88
CA LYS A 235 -10.67 -20.95 -0.21
C LYS A 235 -11.20 -19.62 0.35
N LEU A 236 -10.71 -18.51 -0.18
CA LEU A 236 -11.22 -17.15 0.00
C LEU A 236 -12.13 -16.77 -1.16
#